data_a146fbf87fd5fde50800859360e8865a
#
_entry.id   a146fbf87fd5fde50800859360e8865a
#
_cell.length_a   1.000
_cell.length_b   1.000
_cell.length_c   1.000
_cell.angle_alpha   90.00
_cell.angle_beta   90.00
_cell.angle_gamma   90.00
#
_symmetry.space_group_name_H-M   'P 1'
#
loop_
_entity.id
_entity.type
_entity.pdbx_description
1 polymer ?
#
loop_
_entity_poly.entity_id
_entity_poly.type
_entity_poly.pdbx_seq_one_letter_code
_entity_poly.pdbx_strand_id
1 'polypeptide(L)'
;IIGARVLDMFAGTGNLGLESWSRGAAAVTFVDESRESLRLVQSNIVKCRAEADVQVLKGSAVNIIEHLHHQGLKFNFAFCDPPYNKGWVQKVLQKMEHFQVLEDGGYLIIEHSKHDEIGVLAACFELVRQEHYGETLLSFIRFAKV
;
A
#
# COMPACT_ATOMS: atom_id res chain seq x y z
N ILE A 1 -3.94 1.56 13.84
CA ILE A 1 -4.92 1.14 12.81
C ILE A 1 -6.32 1.70 13.08
N ILE A 2 -6.75 1.77 14.33
CA ILE A 2 -8.11 2.27 14.64
C ILE A 2 -8.28 3.69 14.09
N GLY A 3 -9.30 3.88 13.26
CA GLY A 3 -9.58 5.15 12.60
C GLY A 3 -8.68 5.48 11.43
N ALA A 4 -7.76 4.60 11.06
CA ALA A 4 -6.81 4.85 10.00
C ALA A 4 -7.43 4.73 8.60
N ARG A 5 -6.84 5.45 7.66
CA ARG A 5 -7.09 5.30 6.22
C ARG A 5 -5.96 4.47 5.64
N VAL A 6 -6.30 3.40 4.96
CA VAL A 6 -5.36 2.38 4.48
C VAL A 6 -5.43 2.29 2.96
N LEU A 7 -4.26 2.26 2.33
CA LEU A 7 -4.10 1.99 0.90
C LEU A 7 -3.46 0.61 0.74
N ASP A 8 -4.12 -0.28 0.05
CA ASP A 8 -3.63 -1.62 -0.25
C ASP A 8 -3.29 -1.71 -1.74
N MET A 9 -2.02 -1.48 -2.05
CA MET A 9 -1.49 -1.58 -3.41
C MET A 9 -1.13 -3.03 -3.70
N PHE A 10 -1.36 -3.50 -4.92
CA PHE A 10 -1.20 -4.91 -5.29
C PHE A 10 -2.08 -5.81 -4.42
N ALA A 11 -3.36 -5.44 -4.32
CA ALA A 11 -4.28 -5.99 -3.33
C ALA A 11 -4.47 -7.51 -3.40
N GLY A 12 -4.37 -8.12 -4.58
CA GLY A 12 -4.57 -9.56 -4.75
C GLY A 12 -5.97 -9.97 -4.30
N THR A 13 -6.06 -10.72 -3.19
CA THR A 13 -7.34 -11.13 -2.59
C THR A 13 -7.96 -10.07 -1.68
N GLY A 14 -7.21 -9.04 -1.35
CA GLY A 14 -7.63 -7.99 -0.42
C GLY A 14 -7.43 -8.35 1.05
N ASN A 15 -6.70 -9.42 1.35
CA ASN A 15 -6.55 -9.90 2.73
C ASN A 15 -5.93 -8.87 3.67
N LEU A 16 -4.87 -8.16 3.25
CA LEU A 16 -4.22 -7.17 4.10
C LEU A 16 -5.14 -6.00 4.43
N GLY A 17 -5.79 -5.44 3.42
CA GLY A 17 -6.72 -4.33 3.62
C GLY A 17 -7.92 -4.72 4.46
N LEU A 18 -8.50 -5.89 4.21
CA LEU A 18 -9.65 -6.38 4.98
C LEU A 18 -9.27 -6.72 6.41
N GLU A 19 -8.07 -7.24 6.65
CA GLU A 19 -7.55 -7.44 8.01
C GLU A 19 -7.43 -6.10 8.73
N SER A 20 -6.91 -5.08 8.05
CA SER A 20 -6.82 -3.72 8.61
C SER A 20 -8.19 -3.16 8.95
N TRP A 21 -9.18 -3.37 8.08
CA TRP A 21 -10.55 -2.95 8.33
C TRP A 21 -11.14 -3.67 9.55
N SER A 22 -10.93 -4.97 9.67
CA SER A 22 -11.42 -5.73 10.80
C SER A 22 -10.80 -5.30 12.14
N ARG A 23 -9.61 -4.71 12.09
CA ARG A 23 -8.90 -4.18 13.27
C ARG A 23 -9.18 -2.70 13.52
N GLY A 24 -10.15 -2.13 12.81
CA GLY A 24 -10.66 -0.79 13.11
C GLY A 24 -10.25 0.32 12.15
N ALA A 25 -9.64 0.01 11.00
CA ALA A 25 -9.39 1.03 9.98
C ALA A 25 -10.72 1.64 9.54
N ALA A 26 -10.73 2.97 9.38
CA ALA A 26 -11.93 3.69 9.00
C ALA A 26 -12.28 3.55 7.52
N ALA A 27 -11.24 3.44 6.67
CA ALA A 27 -11.42 3.34 5.23
C ALA A 27 -10.27 2.56 4.61
N VAL A 28 -10.56 1.79 3.58
CA VAL A 28 -9.53 1.04 2.83
C VAL A 28 -9.74 1.27 1.34
N THR A 29 -8.67 1.59 0.65
CA THR A 29 -8.64 1.67 -0.82
C THR A 29 -7.81 0.52 -1.35
N PHE A 30 -8.41 -0.34 -2.17
CA PHE A 30 -7.74 -1.46 -2.82
C PHE A 30 -7.37 -1.10 -4.25
N VAL A 31 -6.14 -1.42 -4.64
CA VAL A 31 -5.63 -1.20 -6.00
C VAL A 31 -5.06 -2.50 -6.55
N ASP A 32 -5.46 -2.87 -7.76
CA ASP A 32 -4.86 -3.97 -8.50
C ASP A 32 -5.10 -3.79 -10.00
N GLU A 33 -4.22 -4.31 -10.83
CA GLU A 33 -4.36 -4.30 -12.28
C GLU A 33 -5.22 -5.44 -12.80
N SER A 34 -5.25 -6.56 -12.07
CA SER A 34 -5.88 -7.79 -12.51
C SER A 34 -7.38 -7.79 -12.25
N ARG A 35 -8.17 -8.00 -13.30
CA ARG A 35 -9.62 -8.16 -13.15
C ARG A 35 -9.97 -9.33 -12.25
N GLU A 36 -9.21 -10.42 -12.34
CA GLU A 36 -9.42 -11.60 -11.52
C GLU A 36 -9.21 -11.28 -10.05
N SER A 37 -8.10 -10.59 -9.73
CA SER A 37 -7.84 -10.13 -8.36
C SER A 37 -8.95 -9.22 -7.85
N LEU A 38 -9.41 -8.28 -8.68
CA LEU A 38 -10.48 -7.36 -8.27
C LEU A 38 -11.81 -8.06 -8.02
N ARG A 39 -12.11 -9.12 -8.78
CA ARG A 39 -13.30 -9.96 -8.52
C ARG A 39 -13.20 -10.64 -7.15
N LEU A 40 -12.02 -11.17 -6.81
CA LEU A 40 -11.77 -11.79 -5.51
C LEU A 40 -11.90 -10.77 -4.39
N VAL A 41 -11.32 -9.58 -4.55
CA VAL A 41 -11.44 -8.49 -3.59
C VAL A 41 -12.91 -8.14 -3.37
N GLN A 42 -13.68 -7.93 -4.44
CA GLN A 42 -15.08 -7.58 -4.34
C GLN A 42 -15.89 -8.67 -3.62
N SER A 43 -15.63 -9.93 -3.95
CA SER A 43 -16.28 -11.06 -3.28
C SER A 43 -15.97 -11.07 -1.78
N ASN A 44 -14.72 -10.84 -1.41
CA ASN A 44 -14.29 -10.82 -0.01
C ASN A 44 -14.86 -9.61 0.75
N ILE A 45 -14.96 -8.45 0.10
CA ILE A 45 -15.60 -7.27 0.67
C ILE A 45 -17.05 -7.56 1.04
N VAL A 46 -17.80 -8.19 0.15
CA VAL A 46 -19.20 -8.55 0.39
C VAL A 46 -19.31 -9.55 1.54
N LYS A 47 -18.45 -10.57 1.57
CA LYS A 47 -18.42 -11.56 2.64
C LYS A 47 -18.15 -10.95 4.02
N CYS A 48 -17.30 -9.92 4.07
CA CYS A 48 -16.96 -9.22 5.30
C CYS A 48 -17.94 -8.10 5.66
N ARG A 49 -18.86 -7.76 4.76
CA ARG A 49 -19.81 -6.64 4.91
C ARG A 49 -19.11 -5.29 5.08
N ALA A 50 -18.04 -5.10 4.31
CA ALA A 50 -17.21 -3.90 4.39
C ALA A 50 -17.52 -2.84 3.32
N GLU A 51 -18.56 -3.01 2.51
CA GLU A 51 -18.83 -2.19 1.31
C GLU A 51 -18.86 -0.69 1.58
N ALA A 52 -19.37 -0.28 2.74
CA ALA A 52 -19.52 1.13 3.07
C ALA A 52 -18.20 1.85 3.33
N ASP A 53 -17.15 1.10 3.67
CA ASP A 53 -15.88 1.64 4.16
C ASP A 53 -14.72 1.46 3.16
N VAL A 54 -15.01 0.93 1.98
CA VAL A 54 -13.94 0.58 1.05
C VAL A 54 -14.17 1.15 -0.35
N GLN A 55 -13.06 1.34 -1.07
CA GLN A 55 -13.03 1.72 -2.48
C GLN A 55 -12.12 0.75 -3.21
N VAL A 56 -12.49 0.36 -4.42
CA VAL A 56 -11.69 -0.54 -5.27
C VAL A 56 -11.36 0.18 -6.56
N LEU A 57 -10.07 0.27 -6.87
CA LEU A 57 -9.57 0.95 -8.06
C LEU A 57 -8.77 -0.01 -8.92
N LYS A 58 -9.10 -0.06 -10.21
CA LYS A 58 -8.35 -0.84 -11.18
C LYS A 58 -7.25 0.02 -11.81
N GLY A 59 -6.02 -0.44 -11.77
CA GLY A 59 -4.90 0.23 -12.41
C GLY A 59 -3.57 -0.21 -11.82
N SER A 60 -2.50 0.26 -12.44
CA SER A 60 -1.17 0.05 -11.88
C SER A 60 -0.98 0.92 -10.64
N ALA A 61 -0.20 0.42 -9.68
CA ALA A 61 0.08 1.15 -8.45
C ALA A 61 0.64 2.55 -8.73
N VAL A 62 1.58 2.68 -9.66
CA VAL A 62 2.23 3.97 -9.94
C VAL A 62 1.25 4.99 -10.54
N ASN A 63 0.34 4.56 -11.41
CA ASN A 63 -0.65 5.46 -11.99
C ASN A 63 -1.71 5.87 -10.97
N ILE A 64 -2.11 4.93 -10.12
CA ILE A 64 -3.11 5.20 -9.09
C ILE A 64 -2.55 6.12 -8.00
N ILE A 65 -1.28 6.00 -7.63
CA ILE A 65 -0.64 6.93 -6.68
C ILE A 65 -0.78 8.37 -7.17
N GLU A 66 -0.47 8.63 -8.43
CA GLU A 66 -0.62 9.96 -9.02
C GLU A 66 -2.07 10.44 -8.99
N HIS A 67 -2.99 9.56 -9.38
CA HIS A 67 -4.43 9.85 -9.35
C HIS A 67 -4.93 10.21 -7.94
N LEU A 68 -4.56 9.42 -6.93
CA LEU A 68 -4.93 9.66 -5.55
C LEU A 68 -4.36 10.98 -5.02
N HIS A 69 -3.11 11.29 -5.39
CA HIS A 69 -2.50 12.56 -5.04
C HIS A 69 -3.30 13.74 -5.59
N HIS A 70 -3.69 13.68 -6.87
CA HIS A 70 -4.48 14.75 -7.49
C HIS A 70 -5.87 14.89 -6.89
N GLN A 71 -6.41 13.83 -6.33
CA GLN A 71 -7.67 13.88 -5.59
C GLN A 71 -7.52 14.42 -4.16
N GLY A 72 -6.30 14.67 -3.70
CA GLY A 72 -6.03 15.14 -2.36
C GLY A 72 -6.20 14.10 -1.27
N LEU A 73 -6.23 12.81 -1.62
CA LEU A 73 -6.38 11.73 -0.66
C LEU A 73 -5.07 11.42 0.04
N LYS A 74 -5.12 11.26 1.35
CA LYS A 74 -3.98 10.92 2.19
C LYS A 74 -4.30 9.70 3.04
N PHE A 75 -3.29 8.86 3.25
CA PHE A 75 -3.41 7.61 3.98
C PHE A 75 -2.44 7.56 5.16
N ASN A 76 -2.85 6.88 6.21
CA ASN A 76 -1.99 6.64 7.37
C ASN A 76 -1.06 5.45 7.13
N PHE A 77 -1.53 4.45 6.39
CA PHE A 77 -0.77 3.26 6.04
C PHE A 77 -0.98 2.92 4.57
N ALA A 78 0.11 2.57 3.90
CA ALA A 78 0.07 2.01 2.56
C ALA A 78 0.82 0.68 2.56
N PHE A 79 0.17 -0.38 2.12
CA PHE A 79 0.76 -1.70 1.95
C PHE A 79 1.17 -1.89 0.49
N CYS A 80 2.37 -2.40 0.29
CA CYS A 80 2.92 -2.65 -1.04
C CYS A 80 3.53 -4.05 -1.06
N ASP A 81 2.88 -4.96 -1.78
CA ASP A 81 3.34 -6.34 -1.98
C ASP A 81 3.45 -6.62 -3.48
N PRO A 82 4.47 -6.03 -4.14
CA PRO A 82 4.60 -6.14 -5.58
C PRO A 82 5.19 -7.48 -6.00
N PRO A 83 5.06 -7.86 -7.28
CA PRO A 83 5.81 -8.98 -7.83
C PRO A 83 7.31 -8.80 -7.59
N TYR A 84 7.99 -9.86 -7.19
CA TYR A 84 9.42 -9.82 -6.85
C TYR A 84 10.30 -9.58 -8.07
N ASN A 85 11.42 -8.87 -7.84
CA ASN A 85 12.53 -8.71 -8.80
C ASN A 85 12.13 -8.08 -10.15
N LYS A 86 11.09 -7.24 -10.16
CA LYS A 86 10.62 -6.53 -11.36
C LYS A 86 10.77 -5.01 -11.27
N GLY A 87 11.52 -4.54 -10.28
CA GLY A 87 11.77 -3.11 -10.11
C GLY A 87 10.60 -2.31 -9.54
N TRP A 88 9.53 -2.96 -9.09
CA TRP A 88 8.36 -2.27 -8.56
C TRP A 88 8.65 -1.48 -7.28
N VAL A 89 9.54 -2.00 -6.41
CA VAL A 89 9.89 -1.32 -5.17
C VAL A 89 10.40 0.09 -5.45
N GLN A 90 11.37 0.22 -6.37
CA GLN A 90 11.93 1.51 -6.73
C GLN A 90 10.93 2.41 -7.44
N LYS A 91 10.11 1.86 -8.32
CA LYS A 91 9.06 2.61 -9.00
C LYS A 91 8.05 3.20 -8.04
N VAL A 92 7.60 2.42 -7.05
CA VAL A 92 6.65 2.88 -6.03
C VAL A 92 7.29 3.98 -5.17
N LEU A 93 8.52 3.77 -4.71
CA LEU A 93 9.23 4.75 -3.89
C LEU A 93 9.42 6.08 -4.62
N GLN A 94 9.85 6.04 -5.88
CA GLN A 94 10.00 7.24 -6.69
C GLN A 94 8.67 7.96 -6.90
N LYS A 95 7.61 7.21 -7.17
CA LYS A 95 6.29 7.78 -7.38
C LYS A 95 5.76 8.44 -6.11
N MET A 96 5.93 7.80 -4.98
CA MET A 96 5.46 8.33 -3.68
C MET A 96 6.30 9.51 -3.18
N GLU A 97 7.53 9.64 -3.64
CA GLU A 97 8.35 10.82 -3.40
C GLU A 97 7.76 12.06 -4.10
N HIS A 98 7.36 11.90 -5.36
CA HIS A 98 6.86 13.01 -6.17
C HIS A 98 5.36 13.27 -5.96
N PHE A 99 4.58 12.22 -5.74
CA PHE A 99 3.13 12.29 -5.56
C PHE A 99 2.78 11.75 -4.18
N GLN A 100 2.81 12.63 -3.20
CA GLN A 100 2.63 12.26 -1.80
C GLN A 100 1.17 11.87 -1.53
N VAL A 101 0.97 10.69 -0.99
CA VAL A 101 -0.33 10.14 -0.61
C VAL A 101 -0.36 9.65 0.84
N LEU A 102 0.73 9.87 1.59
CA LEU A 102 0.77 9.55 3.01
C LEU A 102 0.59 10.79 3.85
N GLU A 103 -0.11 10.63 4.98
CA GLU A 103 -0.12 11.65 6.01
C GLU A 103 1.28 11.80 6.61
N ASP A 104 1.59 12.97 7.16
CA ASP A 104 2.82 13.17 7.90
C ASP A 104 2.88 12.17 9.07
N GLY A 105 3.96 11.41 9.16
CA GLY A 105 4.08 10.30 10.10
C GLY A 105 3.44 8.99 9.65
N GLY A 106 2.87 8.94 8.46
CA GLY A 106 2.32 7.71 7.89
C GLY A 106 3.39 6.72 7.47
N TYR A 107 2.98 5.49 7.25
CA TYR A 107 3.89 4.38 6.94
C TYR A 107 3.60 3.75 5.60
N LEU A 108 4.67 3.50 4.84
CA LEU A 108 4.67 2.59 3.70
C LEU A 108 5.29 1.28 4.16
N ILE A 109 4.56 0.19 4.02
CA ILE A 109 5.00 -1.13 4.43
C ILE A 109 5.16 -1.97 3.18
N ILE A 110 6.41 -2.35 2.86
CA ILE A 110 6.75 -3.07 1.63
C ILE A 110 7.18 -4.48 1.97
N GLU A 111 6.52 -5.46 1.36
CA GLU A 111 6.99 -6.84 1.34
C GLU A 111 7.78 -7.04 0.06
N HIS A 112 9.05 -7.43 0.18
CA HIS A 112 9.93 -7.60 -0.97
C HIS A 112 10.96 -8.70 -0.73
N SER A 113 11.59 -9.19 -1.81
CA SER A 113 12.67 -10.15 -1.64
C SER A 113 13.94 -9.46 -1.14
N LYS A 114 14.83 -10.22 -0.51
CA LYS A 114 16.14 -9.69 -0.08
C LYS A 114 17.01 -9.24 -1.26
N HIS A 115 16.70 -9.68 -2.47
CA HIS A 115 17.40 -9.30 -3.70
C HIS A 115 16.81 -8.04 -4.35
N ASP A 116 15.69 -7.53 -3.83
CA ASP A 116 14.98 -6.36 -4.34
C ASP A 116 15.11 -5.24 -3.29
N GLU A 117 16.29 -4.64 -3.23
CA GLU A 117 16.67 -3.74 -2.15
C GLU A 117 15.88 -2.43 -2.15
N ILE A 118 15.65 -1.90 -0.95
CA ILE A 118 15.08 -0.57 -0.77
C ILE A 118 16.03 0.51 -1.29
N GLY A 119 17.33 0.34 -1.06
CA GLY A 119 18.34 1.30 -1.50
C GLY A 119 18.34 2.59 -0.70
N VAL A 120 18.87 3.66 -1.30
CA VAL A 120 18.92 4.98 -0.69
C VAL A 120 17.55 5.63 -0.81
N LEU A 121 17.00 6.07 0.32
CA LEU A 121 15.71 6.71 0.39
C LEU A 121 15.82 8.24 0.22
N ALA A 122 14.77 8.84 -0.36
CA ALA A 122 14.61 10.29 -0.38
C ALA A 122 14.50 10.85 1.05
N ALA A 123 14.77 12.15 1.19
CA ALA A 123 14.78 12.81 2.50
C ALA A 123 13.44 12.69 3.27
N CYS A 124 12.32 12.55 2.55
CA CYS A 124 10.99 12.41 3.16
C CYS A 124 10.73 11.02 3.73
N PHE A 125 11.59 10.04 3.47
CA PHE A 125 11.42 8.66 3.91
C PHE A 125 12.51 8.22 4.86
N GLU A 126 12.11 7.44 5.87
CA GLU A 126 13.03 6.82 6.83
C GLU A 126 12.68 5.35 6.98
N LEU A 127 13.67 4.48 6.78
CA LEU A 127 13.52 3.06 7.06
C LEU A 127 13.59 2.86 8.57
N VAL A 128 12.45 2.58 9.19
CA VAL A 128 12.34 2.48 10.64
C VAL A 128 12.64 1.09 11.14
N ARG A 129 12.23 0.07 10.37
CA ARG A 129 12.29 -1.32 10.81
C ARG A 129 12.29 -2.25 9.59
N GLN A 130 13.00 -3.37 9.70
CA GLN A 130 12.91 -4.48 8.74
C GLN A 130 12.75 -5.78 9.51
N GLU A 131 11.87 -6.64 9.03
CA GLU A 131 11.72 -7.99 9.53
C GLU A 131 12.04 -8.99 8.42
N HIS A 132 12.73 -10.07 8.79
CA HIS A 132 13.19 -11.09 7.86
C HIS A 132 12.40 -12.37 8.03
N TYR A 133 11.86 -12.87 6.91
CA TYR A 133 11.14 -14.13 6.86
C TYR A 133 11.71 -14.96 5.71
N GLY A 134 12.82 -15.70 5.98
CA GLY A 134 13.53 -16.44 4.94
C GLY A 134 14.11 -15.50 3.88
N GLU A 135 13.66 -15.63 2.65
CA GLU A 135 14.09 -14.79 1.52
C GLU A 135 13.29 -13.49 1.41
N THR A 136 12.30 -13.30 2.27
CA THR A 136 11.39 -12.15 2.23
C THR A 136 11.72 -11.15 3.33
N LEU A 137 11.66 -9.87 2.98
CA LEU A 137 11.78 -8.76 3.92
C LEU A 137 10.47 -8.01 4.00
N LEU A 138 10.13 -7.57 5.20
CA LEU A 138 9.04 -6.63 5.45
C LEU A 138 9.67 -5.33 5.94
N SER A 139 9.62 -4.29 5.12
CA SER A 139 10.26 -3.00 5.40
C SER A 139 9.22 -1.97 5.77
N PHE A 140 9.43 -1.32 6.91
CA PHE A 140 8.55 -0.27 7.44
C PHE A 140 9.21 1.08 7.20
N ILE A 141 8.65 1.87 6.31
CA ILE A 141 9.18 3.15 5.89
C ILE A 141 8.23 4.25 6.36
N ARG A 142 8.73 5.14 7.20
CA ARG A 142 7.97 6.28 7.70
C ARG A 142 8.11 7.47 6.76
N PHE A 143 6.99 8.12 6.47
CA PHE A 143 6.97 9.37 5.72
C PHE A 143 6.94 10.56 6.68
N ALA A 144 7.81 11.53 6.45
CA ALA A 144 7.77 12.81 7.14
C ALA A 144 7.78 13.91 6.08
N LYS A 145 6.82 14.81 6.18
CA LYS A 145 6.73 15.96 5.27
C LYS A 145 7.96 16.85 5.46
N VAL A 146 8.63 17.12 4.36
CA VAL A 146 9.85 17.93 4.36
C VAL A 146 9.53 19.38 3.96
#